data_71271c17953c0bc86dae0d238b6db7cb
#
_entry.id   71271c17953c0bc86dae0d238b6db7cb
#
_cell.length_a   1.000
_cell.length_b   1.000
_cell.length_c   1.000
_cell.angle_alpha   90.00
_cell.angle_beta   90.00
_cell.angle_gamma   90.00
#
_symmetry.space_group_name_H-M   'P 1'
#
loop_
_entity.id
_entity.type
_entity.pdbx_description
1 polymer ?
#
loop_
_entity_poly.entity_id
_entity_poly.type
_entity_poly.pdbx_seq_one_letter_code
_entity_poly.pdbx_strand_id
1 'polypeptide(L)'
;MQDPATRQIVFINAAHTLTHYGLLILATAVLGIVQQAPEAFGREFGPVLALGTGMFVLYGAGSLPMGWLAERFGRKALMAAFFLGAGGAMVMAGLATTPLLLGLSLAVMGAFSAIYHPIGTAMLVEAAGQRVGRAVGINGVFGNLGVALAPVVTALLAARLGWHAAFVAPGVISIALGLLYLREPAFDTAKAAGPQKPFPAIPPAVVRRAVAVLLTIAAVSGLVFNAFTLLLPKLMEERLASSPDLLPVVGLLAFLATLCGGLTQFTVGHLIDRRTLKSIFLPLAMVLVPAMALLAVAEGWVVLPLAALIAASVFGQVTVNETMTARYVAPALRTKLYSIRFAIGFLGAAAASPLIGFLHEATGGLTTPMLVLAGFGTLTFLCALVFPNREEELKPELWTRHAAAAAAPAE
;
A
#
# COMPACT_ATOMS: atom_id res chain seq x y z
N MET A 1 15.26 30.02 6.31
CA MET A 1 15.49 28.79 5.50
C MET A 1 15.18 27.59 6.35
N GLN A 2 14.34 26.63 5.90
CA GLN A 2 14.06 25.41 6.64
C GLN A 2 15.32 24.54 6.77
N ASP A 3 15.47 23.85 7.91
CA ASP A 3 16.55 22.89 8.15
C ASP A 3 16.61 21.82 7.06
N PRO A 4 17.81 21.41 6.59
CA PRO A 4 18.01 20.39 5.55
C PRO A 4 17.27 19.07 5.84
N ALA A 5 17.23 18.61 7.10
CA ALA A 5 16.49 17.42 7.50
C ALA A 5 14.97 17.57 7.27
N THR A 6 14.42 18.73 7.61
CA THR A 6 12.99 19.02 7.38
C THR A 6 12.66 19.02 5.88
N ARG A 7 13.50 19.63 5.03
CA ARG A 7 13.28 19.61 3.58
C ARG A 7 13.35 18.19 3.02
N GLN A 8 14.31 17.40 3.47
CA GLN A 8 14.42 15.99 3.10
C GLN A 8 13.13 15.22 3.44
N ILE A 9 12.57 15.40 4.65
CA ILE A 9 11.32 14.76 5.08
C ILE A 9 10.16 15.20 4.20
N VAL A 10 10.09 16.45 3.77
CA VAL A 10 9.03 16.93 2.86
C VAL A 10 9.08 16.20 1.51
N PHE A 11 10.26 16.06 0.90
CA PHE A 11 10.40 15.32 -0.35
C PHE A 11 10.06 13.84 -0.18
N ILE A 12 10.46 13.21 0.92
CA ILE A 12 10.12 11.81 1.20
C ILE A 12 8.61 11.64 1.35
N ASN A 13 7.92 12.55 2.03
CA ASN A 13 6.47 12.52 2.16
C ASN A 13 5.76 12.72 0.81
N ALA A 14 6.23 13.65 -0.02
CA ALA A 14 5.73 13.84 -1.37
C ALA A 14 5.94 12.58 -2.23
N ALA A 15 7.11 11.94 -2.11
CA ALA A 15 7.41 10.68 -2.80
C ALA A 15 6.45 9.56 -2.35
N HIS A 16 6.09 9.48 -1.06
CA HIS A 16 5.13 8.50 -0.55
C HIS A 16 3.74 8.68 -1.17
N THR A 17 3.27 9.94 -1.19
CA THR A 17 2.00 10.27 -1.84
C THR A 17 2.01 9.89 -3.32
N LEU A 18 3.05 10.28 -4.06
CA LEU A 18 3.18 9.98 -5.49
C LEU A 18 3.29 8.49 -5.78
N THR A 19 3.99 7.73 -4.94
CA THR A 19 4.10 6.28 -5.09
C THR A 19 2.72 5.62 -5.04
N HIS A 20 1.96 5.86 -3.97
CA HIS A 20 0.65 5.24 -3.82
C HIS A 20 -0.40 5.78 -4.79
N TYR A 21 -0.35 7.08 -5.09
CA TYR A 21 -1.18 7.67 -6.13
C TYR A 21 -0.91 7.02 -7.49
N GLY A 22 0.36 6.91 -7.90
CA GLY A 22 0.76 6.33 -9.18
C GLY A 22 0.30 4.88 -9.35
N LEU A 23 0.44 4.05 -8.32
CA LEU A 23 0.01 2.65 -8.36
C LEU A 23 -1.51 2.48 -8.58
N LEU A 24 -2.32 3.49 -8.26
CA LEU A 24 -3.77 3.42 -8.32
C LEU A 24 -4.40 4.27 -9.45
N ILE A 25 -3.62 5.03 -10.23
CA ILE A 25 -4.15 5.83 -11.33
C ILE A 25 -4.97 4.95 -12.28
N LEU A 26 -4.42 3.81 -12.72
CA LEU A 26 -5.06 2.94 -13.71
C LEU A 26 -6.42 2.44 -13.23
N ALA A 27 -6.60 2.17 -11.96
CA ALA A 27 -7.85 1.67 -11.39
C ALA A 27 -9.06 2.57 -11.68
N THR A 28 -8.83 3.87 -11.78
CA THR A 28 -9.87 4.85 -12.13
C THR A 28 -9.77 5.28 -13.60
N ALA A 29 -8.55 5.47 -14.11
CA ALA A 29 -8.33 5.90 -15.48
C ALA A 29 -8.90 4.91 -16.51
N VAL A 30 -8.93 3.60 -16.19
CA VAL A 30 -9.51 2.57 -17.06
C VAL A 30 -10.96 2.87 -17.43
N LEU A 31 -11.75 3.44 -16.49
CA LEU A 31 -13.14 3.83 -16.77
C LEU A 31 -13.23 4.93 -17.85
N GLY A 32 -12.29 5.86 -17.82
CA GLY A 32 -12.18 6.89 -18.87
C GLY A 32 -11.60 6.33 -20.18
N ILE A 33 -10.60 5.45 -20.11
CA ILE A 33 -9.94 4.85 -21.29
C ILE A 33 -10.94 4.07 -22.13
N VAL A 34 -11.72 3.16 -21.53
CA VAL A 34 -12.69 2.31 -22.28
C VAL A 34 -13.84 3.11 -22.90
N GLN A 35 -14.12 4.30 -22.35
CA GLN A 35 -15.14 5.22 -22.89
C GLN A 35 -14.58 6.15 -23.98
N GLN A 36 -13.40 6.73 -23.75
CA GLN A 36 -12.83 7.79 -24.59
C GLN A 36 -11.95 7.28 -25.72
N ALA A 37 -11.40 6.06 -25.60
CA ALA A 37 -10.49 5.48 -26.57
C ALA A 37 -10.79 3.98 -26.88
N PRO A 38 -12.06 3.59 -27.10
CA PRO A 38 -12.44 2.18 -27.28
C PRO A 38 -11.81 1.54 -28.53
N GLU A 39 -11.53 2.33 -29.57
CA GLU A 39 -10.90 1.83 -30.79
C GLU A 39 -9.45 1.37 -30.58
N ALA A 40 -8.73 2.02 -29.66
CA ALA A 40 -7.35 1.70 -29.37
C ALA A 40 -7.19 0.66 -28.25
N PHE A 41 -8.04 0.71 -27.22
CA PHE A 41 -7.88 -0.09 -26.00
C PHE A 41 -8.97 -1.15 -25.78
N GLY A 42 -10.01 -1.15 -26.58
CA GLY A 42 -11.21 -1.98 -26.37
C GLY A 42 -12.20 -1.35 -25.40
N ARG A 43 -13.35 -2.01 -25.22
CA ARG A 43 -14.45 -1.56 -24.34
C ARG A 43 -14.50 -2.30 -23.01
N GLU A 44 -13.68 -3.31 -22.85
CA GLU A 44 -13.69 -4.20 -21.68
C GLU A 44 -12.78 -3.67 -20.58
N PHE A 45 -13.30 -3.63 -19.36
CA PHE A 45 -12.59 -3.17 -18.18
C PHE A 45 -11.38 -4.06 -17.83
N GLY A 46 -11.59 -5.39 -17.84
CA GLY A 46 -10.61 -6.38 -17.37
C GLY A 46 -9.29 -6.35 -18.16
N PRO A 47 -9.31 -6.45 -19.50
CA PRO A 47 -8.10 -6.42 -20.31
C PRO A 47 -7.27 -5.15 -20.12
N VAL A 48 -7.93 -3.98 -20.02
CA VAL A 48 -7.22 -2.70 -19.81
C VAL A 48 -6.64 -2.63 -18.39
N LEU A 49 -7.38 -3.07 -17.36
CA LEU A 49 -6.88 -3.14 -16.00
C LEU A 49 -5.66 -4.08 -15.89
N ALA A 50 -5.67 -5.20 -16.61
CA ALA A 50 -4.59 -6.18 -16.62
C ALA A 50 -3.24 -5.62 -17.14
N LEU A 51 -3.25 -4.53 -17.91
CA LEU A 51 -2.03 -3.82 -18.34
C LEU A 51 -1.20 -3.32 -17.15
N GLY A 52 -1.83 -3.11 -15.98
CA GLY A 52 -1.15 -2.75 -14.73
C GLY A 52 -0.36 -3.89 -14.07
N THR A 53 -0.50 -5.14 -14.53
CA THR A 53 0.19 -6.30 -13.92
C THR A 53 1.70 -6.11 -13.86
N GLY A 54 2.31 -5.70 -14.98
CA GLY A 54 3.76 -5.47 -15.07
C GLY A 54 4.26 -4.41 -14.07
N MET A 55 3.44 -3.40 -13.79
CA MET A 55 3.75 -2.36 -12.79
C MET A 55 3.91 -2.96 -11.40
N PHE A 56 2.98 -3.79 -10.95
CA PHE A 56 3.05 -4.40 -9.61
C PHE A 56 4.15 -5.46 -9.50
N VAL A 57 4.39 -6.23 -10.58
CA VAL A 57 5.51 -7.20 -10.63
C VAL A 57 6.84 -6.47 -10.46
N LEU A 58 7.09 -5.42 -11.25
CA LEU A 58 8.35 -4.68 -11.19
C LEU A 58 8.48 -3.83 -9.93
N TYR A 59 7.36 -3.35 -9.38
CA TYR A 59 7.35 -2.67 -8.09
C TYR A 59 7.79 -3.61 -6.96
N GLY A 60 7.23 -4.82 -6.90
CA GLY A 60 7.60 -5.83 -5.89
C GLY A 60 9.01 -6.36 -6.07
N ALA A 61 9.32 -6.91 -7.26
CA ALA A 61 10.63 -7.49 -7.57
C ALA A 61 11.75 -6.45 -7.54
N GLY A 62 11.47 -5.24 -8.06
CA GLY A 62 12.44 -4.14 -8.11
C GLY A 62 12.86 -3.64 -6.72
N SER A 63 12.05 -3.85 -5.68
CA SER A 63 12.43 -3.43 -4.32
C SER A 63 13.58 -4.26 -3.73
N LEU A 64 13.80 -5.49 -4.21
CA LEU A 64 14.83 -6.40 -3.68
C LEU A 64 16.27 -5.90 -3.92
N PRO A 65 16.66 -5.40 -5.10
CA PRO A 65 18.03 -4.95 -5.34
C PRO A 65 18.33 -3.55 -4.80
N MET A 66 17.37 -2.84 -4.21
CA MET A 66 17.52 -1.42 -3.86
C MET A 66 18.63 -1.16 -2.83
N GLY A 67 18.87 -2.10 -1.90
CA GLY A 67 19.98 -2.00 -0.96
C GLY A 67 21.34 -1.95 -1.68
N TRP A 68 21.58 -2.88 -2.59
CA TRP A 68 22.80 -2.93 -3.39
C TRP A 68 22.95 -1.71 -4.33
N LEU A 69 21.85 -1.29 -4.96
CA LEU A 69 21.83 -0.08 -5.80
C LEU A 69 22.15 1.19 -4.98
N ALA A 70 21.68 1.25 -3.73
CA ALA A 70 21.97 2.37 -2.83
C ALA A 70 23.45 2.45 -2.43
N GLU A 71 24.11 1.30 -2.24
CA GLU A 71 25.55 1.25 -1.98
C GLU A 71 26.35 1.74 -3.20
N ARG A 72 25.91 1.41 -4.41
CA ARG A 72 26.61 1.74 -5.64
C ARG A 72 26.38 3.17 -6.13
N PHE A 73 25.15 3.68 -6.08
CA PHE A 73 24.75 4.95 -6.68
C PHE A 73 24.42 6.04 -5.65
N GLY A 74 24.26 5.65 -4.38
CA GLY A 74 23.83 6.53 -3.32
C GLY A 74 22.30 6.75 -3.29
N ARG A 75 21.77 6.96 -2.09
CA ARG A 75 20.32 7.08 -1.86
C ARG A 75 19.72 8.33 -2.50
N LYS A 76 20.46 9.46 -2.53
CA LYS A 76 20.00 10.69 -3.18
C LYS A 76 19.77 10.48 -4.67
N ALA A 77 20.70 9.82 -5.37
CA ALA A 77 20.57 9.54 -6.80
C ALA A 77 19.36 8.63 -7.08
N LEU A 78 19.14 7.61 -6.24
CA LEU A 78 17.97 6.74 -6.37
C LEU A 78 16.66 7.48 -6.13
N MET A 79 16.56 8.36 -5.12
CA MET A 79 15.34 9.16 -4.92
C MET A 79 15.10 10.15 -6.06
N ALA A 80 16.14 10.73 -6.65
CA ALA A 80 16.01 11.53 -7.87
C ALA A 80 15.52 10.66 -9.05
N ALA A 81 16.08 9.45 -9.21
CA ALA A 81 15.65 8.50 -10.23
C ALA A 81 14.18 8.07 -10.03
N PHE A 82 13.71 7.91 -8.77
CA PHE A 82 12.32 7.71 -8.48
C PHE A 82 11.44 8.83 -9.06
N PHE A 83 11.68 10.08 -8.67
CA PHE A 83 10.86 11.21 -9.12
C PHE A 83 10.85 11.38 -10.64
N LEU A 84 12.03 11.37 -11.25
CA LEU A 84 12.19 11.61 -12.68
C LEU A 84 11.73 10.41 -13.52
N GLY A 85 12.11 9.21 -13.10
CA GLY A 85 11.79 7.98 -13.83
C GLY A 85 10.31 7.59 -13.70
N ALA A 86 9.74 7.58 -12.49
CA ALA A 86 8.31 7.32 -12.31
C ALA A 86 7.46 8.41 -12.96
N GLY A 87 7.86 9.69 -12.79
CA GLY A 87 7.18 10.81 -13.43
C GLY A 87 7.23 10.75 -14.95
N GLY A 88 8.39 10.46 -15.54
CA GLY A 88 8.55 10.26 -16.98
C GLY A 88 7.71 9.10 -17.51
N ALA A 89 7.67 7.99 -16.78
CA ALA A 89 6.85 6.83 -17.13
C ALA A 89 5.34 7.14 -17.03
N MET A 90 4.90 7.95 -16.05
CA MET A 90 3.52 8.45 -16.00
C MET A 90 3.19 9.30 -17.24
N VAL A 91 4.08 10.23 -17.64
CA VAL A 91 3.87 11.02 -18.84
C VAL A 91 3.79 10.12 -20.08
N MET A 92 4.67 9.13 -20.21
CA MET A 92 4.62 8.15 -21.31
C MET A 92 3.33 7.35 -21.30
N ALA A 93 2.83 6.94 -20.13
CA ALA A 93 1.55 6.26 -19.99
C ALA A 93 0.39 7.15 -20.50
N GLY A 94 0.40 8.42 -20.13
CA GLY A 94 -0.59 9.39 -20.63
C GLY A 94 -0.46 9.71 -22.12
N LEU A 95 0.66 9.45 -22.74
CA LEU A 95 0.86 9.61 -24.20
C LEU A 95 0.69 8.30 -24.97
N ALA A 96 0.31 7.22 -24.30
CA ALA A 96 0.16 5.90 -24.94
C ALA A 96 -0.99 5.87 -25.93
N THR A 97 -0.71 5.37 -27.12
CA THR A 97 -1.69 5.19 -28.21
C THR A 97 -2.07 3.72 -28.42
N THR A 98 -1.41 2.80 -27.72
CA THR A 98 -1.65 1.36 -27.82
C THR A 98 -1.61 0.70 -26.43
N PRO A 99 -2.28 -0.44 -26.24
CA PRO A 99 -2.22 -1.21 -25.00
C PRO A 99 -0.79 -1.59 -24.58
N LEU A 100 0.03 -1.99 -25.57
CA LEU A 100 1.42 -2.36 -25.32
C LEU A 100 2.22 -1.17 -24.75
N LEU A 101 2.10 0.01 -25.33
CA LEU A 101 2.81 1.19 -24.87
C LEU A 101 2.34 1.61 -23.49
N LEU A 102 1.05 1.55 -23.21
CA LEU A 102 0.51 1.80 -21.87
C LEU A 102 1.06 0.79 -20.86
N GLY A 103 0.99 -0.51 -21.16
CA GLY A 103 1.49 -1.57 -20.26
C GLY A 103 2.98 -1.45 -19.99
N LEU A 104 3.81 -1.16 -21.01
CA LEU A 104 5.24 -0.96 -20.84
C LEU A 104 5.54 0.30 -20.01
N SER A 105 4.83 1.40 -20.23
CA SER A 105 4.98 2.63 -19.45
C SER A 105 4.64 2.41 -17.98
N LEU A 106 3.54 1.68 -17.71
CA LEU A 106 3.16 1.29 -16.34
C LEU A 106 4.20 0.38 -15.69
N ALA A 107 4.74 -0.58 -16.42
CA ALA A 107 5.81 -1.46 -15.93
C ALA A 107 7.07 -0.67 -15.55
N VAL A 108 7.50 0.26 -16.39
CA VAL A 108 8.62 1.17 -16.11
C VAL A 108 8.32 2.07 -14.89
N MET A 109 7.09 2.57 -14.79
CA MET A 109 6.65 3.33 -13.60
C MET A 109 6.78 2.49 -12.32
N GLY A 110 6.37 1.22 -12.37
CA GLY A 110 6.51 0.28 -11.25
C GLY A 110 7.96 0.07 -10.85
N ALA A 111 8.87 -0.11 -11.83
CA ALA A 111 10.29 -0.30 -11.58
C ALA A 111 10.92 0.90 -10.85
N PHE A 112 10.64 2.13 -11.28
CA PHE A 112 11.13 3.33 -10.58
C PHE A 112 10.43 3.56 -9.24
N SER A 113 9.14 3.26 -9.13
CA SER A 113 8.40 3.38 -7.87
C SER A 113 8.90 2.42 -6.80
N ALA A 114 9.47 1.27 -7.17
CA ALA A 114 10.09 0.29 -6.27
C ALA A 114 11.21 0.88 -5.40
N ILE A 115 11.80 1.99 -5.80
CA ILE A 115 12.87 2.69 -5.07
C ILE A 115 12.34 3.25 -3.75
N TYR A 116 11.11 3.75 -3.73
CA TYR A 116 10.62 4.57 -2.63
C TYR A 116 10.66 3.84 -1.27
N HIS A 117 10.02 2.68 -1.12
CA HIS A 117 9.88 2.07 0.20
C HIS A 117 11.21 1.70 0.86
N PRO A 118 12.16 1.01 0.20
CA PRO A 118 13.43 0.69 0.86
C PRO A 118 14.31 1.93 1.08
N ILE A 119 14.35 2.85 0.14
CA ILE A 119 15.27 3.99 0.19
C ILE A 119 14.66 5.18 0.94
N GLY A 120 13.43 5.57 0.62
CA GLY A 120 12.74 6.70 1.25
C GLY A 120 12.49 6.46 2.74
N THR A 121 12.10 5.23 3.14
CA THR A 121 11.91 4.91 4.56
C THR A 121 13.23 4.95 5.34
N ALA A 122 14.34 4.45 4.77
CA ALA A 122 15.64 4.53 5.39
C ALA A 122 16.09 5.99 5.58
N MET A 123 15.95 6.82 4.53
CA MET A 123 16.26 8.24 4.58
C MET A 123 15.38 9.01 5.56
N LEU A 124 14.10 8.64 5.68
CA LEU A 124 13.18 9.23 6.66
C LEU A 124 13.63 8.99 8.09
N VAL A 125 13.98 7.74 8.42
CA VAL A 125 14.44 7.36 9.76
C VAL A 125 15.71 8.15 10.13
N GLU A 126 16.64 8.29 9.19
CA GLU A 126 17.88 9.04 9.39
C GLU A 126 17.63 10.55 9.57
N ALA A 127 16.79 11.14 8.72
CA ALA A 127 16.44 12.57 8.79
C ALA A 127 15.65 12.91 10.06
N ALA A 128 14.86 11.98 10.58
CA ALA A 128 14.01 12.19 11.76
C ALA A 128 14.80 12.23 13.10
N GLY A 129 16.00 11.65 13.15
CA GLY A 129 16.84 11.60 14.36
C GLY A 129 16.11 11.02 15.57
N GLN A 130 15.91 11.79 16.64
CA GLN A 130 15.21 11.36 17.85
C GLN A 130 13.68 11.22 17.68
N ARG A 131 13.09 11.72 16.59
CA ARG A 131 11.63 11.80 16.41
C ARG A 131 11.11 10.80 15.36
N VAL A 132 11.75 9.65 15.24
CA VAL A 132 11.43 8.63 14.21
C VAL A 132 9.96 8.23 14.22
N GLY A 133 9.37 7.92 15.38
CA GLY A 133 7.97 7.50 15.47
C GLY A 133 7.00 8.53 14.89
N ARG A 134 7.21 9.82 15.23
CA ARG A 134 6.39 10.91 14.67
C ARG A 134 6.57 11.07 13.17
N ALA A 135 7.81 10.99 12.67
CA ALA A 135 8.11 11.14 11.25
C ALA A 135 7.48 10.01 10.43
N VAL A 136 7.60 8.76 10.89
CA VAL A 136 6.98 7.58 10.26
C VAL A 136 5.47 7.68 10.27
N GLY A 137 4.86 8.12 11.40
CA GLY A 137 3.42 8.33 11.47
C GLY A 137 2.91 9.37 10.47
N ILE A 138 3.58 10.53 10.37
CA ILE A 138 3.25 11.57 9.38
C ILE A 138 3.44 11.02 7.95
N ASN A 139 4.53 10.32 7.70
CA ASN A 139 4.78 9.72 6.39
C ASN A 139 3.69 8.72 5.99
N GLY A 140 3.18 7.93 6.94
CA GLY A 140 2.02 7.06 6.73
C GLY A 140 0.77 7.81 6.29
N VAL A 141 0.51 8.99 6.88
CA VAL A 141 -0.61 9.87 6.46
C VAL A 141 -0.44 10.31 5.00
N PHE A 142 0.77 10.66 4.56
CA PHE A 142 1.03 11.03 3.18
C PHE A 142 0.87 9.85 2.21
N GLY A 143 1.23 8.64 2.61
CA GLY A 143 0.94 7.43 1.82
C GLY A 143 -0.56 7.21 1.62
N ASN A 144 -1.33 7.29 2.71
CA ASN A 144 -2.79 7.17 2.67
C ASN A 144 -3.46 8.28 1.86
N LEU A 145 -2.91 9.50 1.92
CA LEU A 145 -3.35 10.60 1.09
C LEU A 145 -3.19 10.27 -0.40
N GLY A 146 -2.09 9.64 -0.80
CA GLY A 146 -1.87 9.16 -2.16
C GLY A 146 -2.95 8.17 -2.60
N VAL A 147 -3.24 7.16 -1.76
CA VAL A 147 -4.29 6.18 -2.03
C VAL A 147 -5.67 6.83 -2.17
N ALA A 148 -6.01 7.75 -1.26
CA ALA A 148 -7.31 8.41 -1.25
C ALA A 148 -7.49 9.39 -2.42
N LEU A 149 -6.46 10.18 -2.75
CA LEU A 149 -6.51 11.16 -3.84
C LEU A 149 -6.51 10.50 -5.23
N ALA A 150 -5.96 9.29 -5.38
CA ALA A 150 -5.87 8.63 -6.69
C ALA A 150 -7.23 8.55 -7.40
N PRO A 151 -8.32 8.02 -6.83
CA PRO A 151 -9.58 7.92 -7.54
C PRO A 151 -10.20 9.28 -7.85
N VAL A 152 -10.25 10.22 -6.90
CA VAL A 152 -10.95 11.50 -7.10
C VAL A 152 -10.21 12.41 -8.07
N VAL A 153 -8.89 12.53 -7.96
CA VAL A 153 -8.10 13.39 -8.86
C VAL A 153 -8.04 12.80 -10.26
N THR A 154 -7.83 11.49 -10.37
CA THR A 154 -7.83 10.78 -11.67
C THR A 154 -9.19 10.93 -12.36
N ALA A 155 -10.30 10.70 -11.66
CA ALA A 155 -11.65 10.84 -12.21
C ALA A 155 -11.92 12.27 -12.69
N LEU A 156 -11.54 13.27 -11.89
CA LEU A 156 -11.73 14.67 -12.23
C LEU A 156 -10.92 15.07 -13.47
N LEU A 157 -9.65 14.68 -13.53
CA LEU A 157 -8.79 14.96 -14.69
C LEU A 157 -9.29 14.23 -15.95
N ALA A 158 -9.65 12.96 -15.81
CA ALA A 158 -10.17 12.18 -16.94
C ALA A 158 -11.48 12.73 -17.50
N ALA A 159 -12.39 13.20 -16.64
CA ALA A 159 -13.66 13.79 -17.03
C ALA A 159 -13.54 15.17 -17.68
N ARG A 160 -12.57 15.99 -17.22
CA ARG A 160 -12.46 17.39 -17.67
C ARG A 160 -11.44 17.58 -18.80
N LEU A 161 -10.36 16.82 -18.81
CA LEU A 161 -9.21 17.01 -19.70
C LEU A 161 -8.85 15.73 -20.49
N GLY A 162 -9.64 14.66 -20.34
CA GLY A 162 -9.39 13.35 -20.93
C GLY A 162 -8.48 12.47 -20.06
N TRP A 163 -8.58 11.13 -20.29
CA TRP A 163 -7.85 10.14 -19.51
C TRP A 163 -6.31 10.33 -19.56
N HIS A 164 -5.78 10.89 -20.64
CA HIS A 164 -4.37 11.25 -20.80
C HIS A 164 -3.89 12.15 -19.67
N ALA A 165 -4.67 13.17 -19.33
CA ALA A 165 -4.33 14.15 -18.30
C ALA A 165 -4.20 13.51 -16.91
N ALA A 166 -4.93 12.42 -16.64
CA ALA A 166 -4.85 11.69 -15.39
C ALA A 166 -3.45 11.12 -15.10
N PHE A 167 -2.68 10.83 -16.15
CA PHE A 167 -1.29 10.37 -16.04
C PHE A 167 -0.29 11.52 -16.22
N VAL A 168 -0.51 12.39 -17.21
CA VAL A 168 0.45 13.46 -17.55
C VAL A 168 0.60 14.47 -16.41
N ALA A 169 -0.51 14.92 -15.80
CA ALA A 169 -0.42 15.95 -14.76
C ALA A 169 0.40 15.51 -13.52
N PRO A 170 0.13 14.36 -12.89
CA PRO A 170 0.95 13.89 -11.77
C PRO A 170 2.37 13.51 -12.22
N GLY A 171 2.57 13.05 -13.44
CA GLY A 171 3.87 12.79 -14.01
C GLY A 171 4.74 14.05 -14.09
N VAL A 172 4.18 15.15 -14.59
CA VAL A 172 4.85 16.45 -14.66
C VAL A 172 5.17 16.98 -13.25
N ILE A 173 4.23 16.83 -12.30
CA ILE A 173 4.46 17.20 -10.88
C ILE A 173 5.63 16.40 -10.31
N SER A 174 5.67 15.07 -10.56
CA SER A 174 6.77 14.23 -10.11
C SER A 174 8.11 14.66 -10.69
N ILE A 175 8.18 14.94 -12.01
CA ILE A 175 9.39 15.43 -12.66
C ILE A 175 9.83 16.76 -12.06
N ALA A 176 8.91 17.72 -11.87
CA ALA A 176 9.22 19.00 -11.27
C ALA A 176 9.80 18.87 -9.86
N LEU A 177 9.20 17.99 -9.03
CA LEU A 177 9.73 17.66 -7.71
C LEU A 177 11.11 17.01 -7.80
N GLY A 178 11.35 16.14 -8.78
CA GLY A 178 12.65 15.52 -9.02
C GLY A 178 13.73 16.55 -9.38
N LEU A 179 13.41 17.51 -10.25
CA LEU A 179 14.32 18.60 -10.62
C LEU A 179 14.64 19.51 -9.42
N LEU A 180 13.65 19.77 -8.56
CA LEU A 180 13.89 20.51 -7.32
C LEU A 180 14.72 19.67 -6.34
N TYR A 181 14.45 18.37 -6.23
CA TYR A 181 15.18 17.46 -5.35
C TYR A 181 16.66 17.33 -5.73
N LEU A 182 17.01 17.40 -7.01
CA LEU A 182 18.41 17.39 -7.46
C LEU A 182 19.22 18.55 -6.86
N ARG A 183 18.59 19.69 -6.55
CA ARG A 183 19.22 20.86 -5.95
C ARG A 183 19.46 20.72 -4.45
N GLU A 184 18.80 19.76 -3.78
CA GLU A 184 19.01 19.50 -2.36
C GLU A 184 20.40 18.92 -2.11
N PRO A 185 21.07 19.25 -0.99
CA PRO A 185 22.35 18.64 -0.63
C PRO A 185 22.15 17.14 -0.32
N ALA A 186 23.20 16.35 -0.49
CA ALA A 186 23.20 14.98 0.01
C ALA A 186 23.12 15.02 1.54
N PHE A 187 22.22 14.22 2.10
CA PHE A 187 22.04 14.15 3.56
C PHE A 187 23.08 13.16 4.13
N ASP A 188 23.92 13.63 5.05
CA ASP A 188 24.95 12.81 5.70
C ASP A 188 24.34 12.07 6.90
N THR A 189 24.31 10.75 6.82
CA THR A 189 23.59 9.85 7.72
C THR A 189 24.41 9.39 8.92
N ALA A 190 25.68 9.73 9.01
CA ALA A 190 26.61 9.17 9.99
C ALA A 190 26.35 9.59 11.46
N LYS A 191 25.40 10.49 11.74
CA LYS A 191 25.22 11.12 13.06
C LYS A 191 24.00 10.69 13.87
N ALA A 192 23.15 9.79 13.38
CA ALA A 192 21.80 9.60 13.97
C ALA A 192 21.54 8.29 14.75
N ALA A 193 22.48 7.38 14.89
CA ALA A 193 22.28 6.13 15.65
C ALA A 193 22.51 6.33 17.14
N GLY A 194 21.45 6.60 17.90
CA GLY A 194 21.45 6.51 19.35
C GLY A 194 21.47 5.05 19.86
N PRO A 195 21.83 4.81 21.17
CA PRO A 195 21.85 3.47 21.74
C PRO A 195 20.48 2.79 21.65
N GLN A 196 20.42 1.64 20.97
CA GLN A 196 19.18 0.85 20.86
C GLN A 196 18.99 0.04 22.14
N LYS A 197 17.75 0.06 22.69
CA LYS A 197 17.37 -0.83 23.79
C LYS A 197 17.51 -2.30 23.34
N PRO A 198 17.99 -3.19 24.23
CA PRO A 198 18.09 -4.62 23.91
C PRO A 198 16.73 -5.18 23.53
N PHE A 199 16.71 -6.01 22.47
CA PHE A 199 15.48 -6.68 22.04
C PHE A 199 15.14 -7.79 23.05
N PRO A 200 13.87 -7.94 23.48
CA PRO A 200 13.49 -8.93 24.47
C PRO A 200 13.68 -10.37 23.98
N ALA A 201 13.98 -11.29 24.91
CA ALA A 201 14.12 -12.71 24.62
C ALA A 201 12.74 -13.38 24.47
N ILE A 202 12.15 -13.29 23.28
CA ILE A 202 10.85 -13.90 22.97
C ILE A 202 11.02 -15.40 22.69
N PRO A 203 10.18 -16.29 23.26
CA PRO A 203 10.27 -17.73 23.01
C PRO A 203 10.22 -18.05 21.50
N PRO A 204 11.12 -18.90 20.97
CA PRO A 204 11.22 -19.19 19.54
C PRO A 204 9.92 -19.71 18.91
N ALA A 205 9.12 -20.47 19.67
CA ALA A 205 7.81 -20.95 19.22
C ALA A 205 6.82 -19.82 18.94
N VAL A 206 6.82 -18.76 19.80
CA VAL A 206 5.97 -17.57 19.63
C VAL A 206 6.43 -16.78 18.42
N VAL A 207 7.74 -16.58 18.25
CA VAL A 207 8.31 -15.88 17.09
C VAL A 207 7.95 -16.62 15.79
N ARG A 208 8.17 -17.94 15.74
CA ARG A 208 7.84 -18.76 14.55
C ARG A 208 6.36 -18.63 14.17
N ARG A 209 5.46 -18.72 15.17
CA ARG A 209 4.02 -18.58 14.96
C ARG A 209 3.65 -17.18 14.45
N ALA A 210 4.20 -16.12 15.04
CA ALA A 210 3.97 -14.75 14.60
C ALA A 210 4.50 -14.51 13.18
N VAL A 211 5.70 -14.99 12.85
CA VAL A 211 6.30 -14.87 11.52
C VAL A 211 5.53 -15.68 10.47
N ALA A 212 5.10 -16.90 10.78
CA ALA A 212 4.28 -17.71 9.88
C ALA A 212 2.96 -16.99 9.54
N VAL A 213 2.25 -16.48 10.55
CA VAL A 213 1.04 -15.67 10.35
C VAL A 213 1.35 -14.45 9.51
N LEU A 214 2.41 -13.71 9.82
CA LEU A 214 2.81 -12.49 9.10
C LEU A 214 3.07 -12.74 7.60
N LEU A 215 3.77 -13.82 7.26
CA LEU A 215 4.05 -14.18 5.86
C LEU A 215 2.79 -14.64 5.11
N THR A 216 1.92 -15.41 5.77
CA THR A 216 0.63 -15.82 5.20
C THR A 216 -0.25 -14.60 4.93
N ILE A 217 -0.33 -13.67 5.90
CA ILE A 217 -1.09 -12.42 5.73
C ILE A 217 -0.48 -11.56 4.62
N ALA A 218 0.84 -11.51 4.48
CA ALA A 218 1.49 -10.74 3.42
C ALA A 218 1.00 -11.16 2.04
N ALA A 219 0.84 -12.47 1.79
CA ALA A 219 0.31 -12.97 0.53
C ALA A 219 -1.19 -12.67 0.38
N VAL A 220 -1.99 -13.07 1.38
CA VAL A 220 -3.45 -13.05 1.31
C VAL A 220 -4.02 -11.64 1.46
N SER A 221 -3.62 -10.91 2.50
CA SER A 221 -4.10 -9.53 2.72
C SER A 221 -3.53 -8.57 1.69
N GLY A 222 -2.31 -8.82 1.17
CA GLY A 222 -1.75 -8.06 0.05
C GLY A 222 -2.63 -8.17 -1.19
N LEU A 223 -3.07 -9.39 -1.53
CA LEU A 223 -4.03 -9.61 -2.62
C LEU A 223 -5.37 -8.90 -2.33
N VAL A 224 -5.97 -9.14 -1.16
CA VAL A 224 -7.29 -8.58 -0.81
C VAL A 224 -7.27 -7.05 -0.78
N PHE A 225 -6.24 -6.45 -0.16
CA PHE A 225 -6.09 -5.00 -0.10
C PHE A 225 -5.98 -4.38 -1.50
N ASN A 226 -5.07 -4.90 -2.33
CA ASN A 226 -4.85 -4.36 -3.67
C ASN A 226 -6.05 -4.63 -4.59
N ALA A 227 -6.63 -5.83 -4.53
CA ALA A 227 -7.82 -6.17 -5.29
C ALA A 227 -8.99 -5.25 -4.95
N PHE A 228 -9.27 -5.04 -3.66
CA PHE A 228 -10.35 -4.16 -3.23
C PHE A 228 -10.11 -2.71 -3.66
N THR A 229 -8.90 -2.18 -3.47
CA THR A 229 -8.59 -0.79 -3.86
C THR A 229 -8.65 -0.57 -5.38
N LEU A 230 -8.24 -1.57 -6.18
CA LEU A 230 -8.35 -1.54 -7.63
C LEU A 230 -9.81 -1.63 -8.11
N LEU A 231 -10.64 -2.44 -7.43
CA LEU A 231 -12.05 -2.58 -7.75
C LEU A 231 -12.90 -1.40 -7.32
N LEU A 232 -12.47 -0.63 -6.33
CA LEU A 232 -13.30 0.36 -5.67
C LEU A 232 -13.92 1.40 -6.65
N PRO A 233 -13.19 1.97 -7.62
CA PRO A 233 -13.79 2.87 -8.62
C PRO A 233 -14.84 2.14 -9.48
N LYS A 234 -14.55 0.94 -9.96
CA LYS A 234 -15.48 0.15 -10.76
C LYS A 234 -16.74 -0.23 -9.98
N LEU A 235 -16.58 -0.57 -8.71
CA LEU A 235 -17.68 -0.85 -7.80
C LEU A 235 -18.62 0.38 -7.65
N MET A 236 -18.05 1.57 -7.49
CA MET A 236 -18.84 2.81 -7.38
C MET A 236 -19.55 3.12 -8.70
N GLU A 237 -18.89 2.89 -9.85
CA GLU A 237 -19.50 3.06 -11.16
C GLU A 237 -20.68 2.11 -11.34
N GLU A 238 -20.51 0.81 -11.20
CA GLU A 238 -21.54 -0.18 -11.48
C GLU A 238 -22.74 -0.12 -10.52
N ARG A 239 -22.50 0.22 -9.26
CA ARG A 239 -23.52 0.12 -8.22
C ARG A 239 -24.20 1.45 -7.86
N LEU A 240 -23.56 2.60 -8.13
CA LEU A 240 -24.02 3.92 -7.68
C LEU A 240 -24.09 4.96 -8.78
N ALA A 241 -23.28 4.88 -9.83
CA ALA A 241 -23.13 5.97 -10.79
C ALA A 241 -22.80 5.45 -12.20
N SER A 242 -23.73 4.74 -12.81
CA SER A 242 -23.53 4.03 -14.10
C SER A 242 -23.46 4.95 -15.34
N SER A 243 -23.57 6.27 -15.20
CA SER A 243 -23.45 7.20 -16.32
C SER A 243 -22.02 7.73 -16.47
N PRO A 244 -21.48 7.82 -17.70
CA PRO A 244 -20.16 8.38 -17.99
C PRO A 244 -19.92 9.78 -17.41
N ASP A 245 -20.96 10.62 -17.39
CA ASP A 245 -20.89 11.99 -16.84
C ASP A 245 -20.69 12.03 -15.34
N LEU A 246 -20.90 10.88 -14.65
CA LEU A 246 -20.74 10.75 -13.22
C LEU A 246 -19.35 10.28 -12.77
N LEU A 247 -18.38 10.16 -13.70
CA LEU A 247 -17.00 9.74 -13.34
C LEU A 247 -16.38 10.54 -12.18
N PRO A 248 -16.55 11.88 -12.06
CA PRO A 248 -16.10 12.63 -10.89
C PRO A 248 -16.78 12.19 -9.59
N VAL A 249 -18.07 11.79 -9.65
CA VAL A 249 -18.82 11.27 -8.51
C VAL A 249 -18.28 9.91 -8.10
N VAL A 250 -17.98 9.03 -9.04
CA VAL A 250 -17.31 7.73 -8.80
C VAL A 250 -16.00 7.93 -8.03
N GLY A 251 -15.17 8.85 -8.50
CA GLY A 251 -13.91 9.19 -7.84
C GLY A 251 -14.10 9.70 -6.41
N LEU A 252 -15.10 10.57 -6.20
CA LEU A 252 -15.44 11.11 -4.89
C LEU A 252 -15.93 10.02 -3.91
N LEU A 253 -16.80 9.11 -4.37
CA LEU A 253 -17.32 8.02 -3.55
C LEU A 253 -16.20 7.04 -3.16
N ALA A 254 -15.31 6.70 -4.08
CA ALA A 254 -14.13 5.89 -3.80
C ALA A 254 -13.17 6.59 -2.82
N PHE A 255 -12.96 7.90 -2.96
CA PHE A 255 -12.21 8.71 -2.00
C PHE A 255 -12.81 8.65 -0.59
N LEU A 256 -14.12 8.86 -0.45
CA LEU A 256 -14.80 8.83 0.85
C LEU A 256 -14.67 7.46 1.54
N ALA A 257 -14.83 6.36 0.81
CA ALA A 257 -14.62 5.03 1.34
C ALA A 257 -13.17 4.83 1.81
N THR A 258 -12.19 5.25 1.01
CA THR A 258 -10.76 5.14 1.33
C THR A 258 -10.35 6.01 2.52
N LEU A 259 -10.96 7.20 2.65
CA LEU A 259 -10.73 8.11 3.79
C LEU A 259 -11.09 7.45 5.12
N CYS A 260 -12.19 6.68 5.18
CA CYS A 260 -12.56 5.89 6.36
C CYS A 260 -11.46 4.88 6.73
N GLY A 261 -10.80 4.26 5.73
CA GLY A 261 -9.63 3.41 5.95
C GLY A 261 -8.47 4.15 6.60
N GLY A 262 -8.13 5.33 6.09
CA GLY A 262 -7.07 6.18 6.66
C GLY A 262 -7.35 6.59 8.12
N LEU A 263 -8.58 6.97 8.43
CA LEU A 263 -9.02 7.30 9.81
C LEU A 263 -8.91 6.08 10.74
N THR A 264 -9.28 4.90 10.24
CA THR A 264 -9.15 3.66 11.02
C THR A 264 -7.67 3.33 11.27
N GLN A 265 -6.81 3.49 10.28
CA GLN A 265 -5.37 3.27 10.44
C GLN A 265 -4.77 4.17 11.53
N PHE A 266 -5.16 5.44 11.56
CA PHE A 266 -4.77 6.38 12.61
C PHE A 266 -5.26 5.92 14.00
N THR A 267 -6.53 5.52 14.10
CA THR A 267 -7.14 5.03 15.35
C THR A 267 -6.46 3.75 15.85
N VAL A 268 -6.21 2.80 14.94
CA VAL A 268 -5.49 1.54 15.24
C VAL A 268 -4.08 1.84 15.74
N GLY A 269 -3.38 2.81 15.13
CA GLY A 269 -2.06 3.24 15.60
C GLY A 269 -2.04 3.65 17.07
N HIS A 270 -3.07 4.37 17.55
CA HIS A 270 -3.21 4.74 18.96
C HIS A 270 -3.61 3.55 19.86
N LEU A 271 -4.47 2.66 19.36
CA LEU A 271 -4.90 1.48 20.13
C LEU A 271 -3.77 0.48 20.37
N ILE A 272 -2.86 0.33 19.40
CA ILE A 272 -1.72 -0.59 19.48
C ILE A 272 -0.86 -0.33 20.72
N ASP A 273 -0.72 0.92 21.16
CA ASP A 273 0.08 1.26 22.36
C ASP A 273 -0.56 0.76 23.66
N ARG A 274 -1.84 0.42 23.66
CA ARG A 274 -2.64 0.07 24.86
C ARG A 274 -3.27 -1.31 24.81
N ARG A 275 -3.27 -1.98 23.67
CA ARG A 275 -3.94 -3.25 23.44
C ARG A 275 -3.01 -4.25 22.76
N THR A 276 -3.23 -5.54 22.99
CA THR A 276 -2.52 -6.59 22.26
C THR A 276 -2.86 -6.56 20.79
N LEU A 277 -1.94 -6.94 19.92
CA LEU A 277 -2.16 -6.95 18.47
C LEU A 277 -3.33 -7.85 18.09
N LYS A 278 -3.48 -9.01 18.76
CA LYS A 278 -4.61 -9.91 18.49
C LYS A 278 -5.95 -9.28 18.82
N SER A 279 -6.07 -8.51 19.90
CA SER A 279 -7.34 -7.87 20.30
C SER A 279 -7.82 -6.79 19.30
N ILE A 280 -6.91 -6.29 18.46
CA ILE A 280 -7.21 -5.33 17.37
C ILE A 280 -7.37 -6.07 16.05
N PHE A 281 -6.48 -7.03 15.75
CA PHE A 281 -6.46 -7.75 14.48
C PHE A 281 -7.72 -8.62 14.29
N LEU A 282 -8.13 -9.34 15.33
CA LEU A 282 -9.25 -10.27 15.25
C LEU A 282 -10.58 -9.59 14.89
N PRO A 283 -11.01 -8.48 15.54
CA PRO A 283 -12.25 -7.78 15.14
C PRO A 283 -12.18 -7.24 13.71
N LEU A 284 -11.04 -6.67 13.28
CA LEU A 284 -10.88 -6.19 11.91
C LEU A 284 -11.03 -7.32 10.88
N ALA A 285 -10.40 -8.47 11.13
CA ALA A 285 -10.49 -9.62 10.24
C ALA A 285 -11.88 -10.28 10.26
N MET A 286 -12.56 -10.28 11.42
CA MET A 286 -13.91 -10.83 11.58
C MET A 286 -14.96 -10.02 10.80
N VAL A 287 -14.83 -8.70 10.78
CA VAL A 287 -15.77 -7.82 10.06
C VAL A 287 -15.55 -7.88 8.54
N LEU A 288 -14.32 -8.12 8.08
CA LEU A 288 -13.94 -8.10 6.68
C LEU A 288 -14.76 -9.09 5.83
N VAL A 289 -14.89 -10.34 6.29
CA VAL A 289 -15.51 -11.42 5.51
C VAL A 289 -17.00 -11.16 5.27
N PRO A 290 -17.84 -10.92 6.31
CA PRO A 290 -19.27 -10.65 6.09
C PRO A 290 -19.48 -9.33 5.33
N ALA A 291 -18.66 -8.31 5.55
CA ALA A 291 -18.77 -7.06 4.81
C ALA A 291 -18.52 -7.26 3.32
N MET A 292 -17.51 -8.04 2.92
CA MET A 292 -17.24 -8.39 1.52
C MET A 292 -18.36 -9.25 0.91
N ALA A 293 -18.85 -10.24 1.65
CA ALA A 293 -19.94 -11.09 1.19
C ALA A 293 -21.26 -10.31 0.97
N LEU A 294 -21.57 -9.39 1.88
CA LEU A 294 -22.71 -8.48 1.74
C LEU A 294 -22.52 -7.53 0.57
N LEU A 295 -21.31 -6.96 0.43
CA LEU A 295 -20.99 -6.05 -0.68
C LEU A 295 -21.12 -6.74 -2.05
N ALA A 296 -20.85 -8.05 -2.13
CA ALA A 296 -20.98 -8.82 -3.36
C ALA A 296 -22.40 -8.75 -3.98
N VAL A 297 -23.43 -8.62 -3.13
CA VAL A 297 -24.85 -8.61 -3.53
C VAL A 297 -25.54 -7.26 -3.25
N ALA A 298 -24.85 -6.33 -2.62
CA ALA A 298 -25.42 -5.03 -2.27
C ALA A 298 -25.57 -4.13 -3.51
N GLU A 299 -26.67 -3.34 -3.51
CA GLU A 299 -26.95 -2.34 -4.54
C GLU A 299 -27.35 -1.02 -3.89
N GLY A 300 -27.23 0.07 -4.67
CA GLY A 300 -27.59 1.41 -4.19
C GLY A 300 -26.69 1.90 -3.06
N TRP A 301 -27.16 2.85 -2.28
CA TRP A 301 -26.34 3.59 -1.32
C TRP A 301 -25.74 2.77 -0.18
N VAL A 302 -26.24 1.56 0.10
CA VAL A 302 -25.67 0.65 1.11
C VAL A 302 -24.25 0.17 0.72
N VAL A 303 -23.89 0.24 -0.55
CA VAL A 303 -22.55 -0.06 -1.06
C VAL A 303 -21.49 0.83 -0.42
N LEU A 304 -21.77 2.11 -0.22
CA LEU A 304 -20.80 3.06 0.33
C LEU A 304 -20.39 2.74 1.78
N PRO A 305 -21.30 2.57 2.74
CA PRO A 305 -20.92 2.20 4.11
C PRO A 305 -20.26 0.80 4.18
N LEU A 306 -20.66 -0.17 3.36
CA LEU A 306 -19.99 -1.46 3.29
C LEU A 306 -18.56 -1.34 2.74
N ALA A 307 -18.37 -0.57 1.68
CA ALA A 307 -17.03 -0.29 1.13
C ALA A 307 -16.15 0.45 2.15
N ALA A 308 -16.72 1.43 2.88
CA ALA A 308 -16.02 2.13 3.96
C ALA A 308 -15.61 1.18 5.11
N LEU A 309 -16.48 0.23 5.47
CA LEU A 309 -16.20 -0.78 6.50
C LEU A 309 -15.09 -1.75 6.06
N ILE A 310 -15.09 -2.17 4.80
CA ILE A 310 -14.02 -3.00 4.23
C ILE A 310 -12.71 -2.19 4.20
N ALA A 311 -12.75 -0.94 3.73
CA ALA A 311 -11.57 -0.06 3.75
C ALA A 311 -11.03 0.09 5.18
N ALA A 312 -11.90 0.37 6.17
CA ALA A 312 -11.52 0.43 7.58
C ALA A 312 -10.80 -0.83 8.05
N SER A 313 -11.34 -2.00 7.68
CA SER A 313 -10.75 -3.30 8.04
C SER A 313 -9.37 -3.49 7.39
N VAL A 314 -9.25 -3.35 6.07
CA VAL A 314 -7.98 -3.64 5.36
C VAL A 314 -6.88 -2.65 5.69
N PHE A 315 -7.19 -1.35 5.82
CA PHE A 315 -6.22 -0.33 6.21
C PHE A 315 -5.79 -0.45 7.67
N GLY A 316 -6.72 -0.76 8.58
CA GLY A 316 -6.40 -1.03 9.99
C GLY A 316 -5.44 -2.20 10.15
N GLN A 317 -5.60 -3.25 9.34
CA GLN A 317 -4.70 -4.40 9.34
C GLN A 317 -3.28 -4.06 8.86
N VAL A 318 -3.09 -3.06 8.01
CA VAL A 318 -1.74 -2.63 7.59
C VAL A 318 -0.91 -2.23 8.81
N THR A 319 -1.46 -1.37 9.70
CA THR A 319 -0.76 -0.93 10.91
C THR A 319 -0.48 -2.08 11.87
N VAL A 320 -1.40 -3.03 12.03
CA VAL A 320 -1.19 -4.25 12.83
C VAL A 320 -0.03 -5.06 12.27
N ASN A 321 0.00 -5.30 10.96
CA ASN A 321 1.04 -6.10 10.29
C ASN A 321 2.43 -5.47 10.40
N GLU A 322 2.53 -4.12 10.28
CA GLU A 322 3.78 -3.40 10.50
C GLU A 322 4.28 -3.59 11.94
N THR A 323 3.36 -3.47 12.90
CA THR A 323 3.69 -3.59 14.32
C THR A 323 4.04 -5.03 14.72
N MET A 324 3.43 -6.05 14.09
CA MET A 324 3.84 -7.46 14.29
C MET A 324 5.33 -7.64 14.00
N THR A 325 5.82 -7.11 12.87
CA THR A 325 7.24 -7.19 12.54
C THR A 325 8.10 -6.48 13.59
N ALA A 326 7.69 -5.29 14.02
CA ALA A 326 8.45 -4.51 14.99
C ALA A 326 8.50 -5.16 16.38
N ARG A 327 7.42 -5.83 16.83
CA ARG A 327 7.34 -6.41 18.18
C ARG A 327 7.91 -7.82 18.28
N TYR A 328 7.74 -8.65 17.25
CA TYR A 328 8.08 -10.08 17.31
C TYR A 328 9.39 -10.45 16.62
N VAL A 329 9.99 -9.54 15.83
CA VAL A 329 11.19 -9.84 15.04
C VAL A 329 12.38 -9.00 15.52
N ALA A 330 13.49 -9.68 15.78
CA ALA A 330 14.74 -9.02 16.22
C ALA A 330 15.23 -8.00 15.16
N PRO A 331 15.78 -6.85 15.57
CA PRO A 331 16.20 -5.77 14.67
C PRO A 331 17.08 -6.24 13.51
N ALA A 332 18.01 -7.16 13.77
CA ALA A 332 18.92 -7.73 12.75
C ALA A 332 18.20 -8.48 11.60
N LEU A 333 16.99 -8.99 11.85
CA LEU A 333 16.21 -9.77 10.87
C LEU A 333 15.08 -8.95 10.24
N ARG A 334 14.72 -7.78 10.80
CA ARG A 334 13.57 -6.98 10.36
C ARG A 334 13.68 -6.57 8.89
N THR A 335 14.84 -6.08 8.45
CA THR A 335 15.05 -5.65 7.06
C THR A 335 14.81 -6.79 6.08
N LYS A 336 15.35 -7.99 6.37
CA LYS A 336 15.13 -9.17 5.52
C LYS A 336 13.66 -9.57 5.47
N LEU A 337 12.98 -9.57 6.62
CA LEU A 337 11.57 -9.92 6.69
C LEU A 337 10.67 -8.89 6.00
N TYR A 338 10.97 -7.60 6.14
CA TYR A 338 10.27 -6.55 5.40
C TYR A 338 10.41 -6.73 3.90
N SER A 339 11.62 -6.99 3.39
CA SER A 339 11.86 -7.20 1.96
C SER A 339 11.07 -8.41 1.43
N ILE A 340 11.10 -9.54 2.14
CA ILE A 340 10.34 -10.74 1.78
C ILE A 340 8.83 -10.46 1.80
N ARG A 341 8.36 -9.81 2.85
CA ARG A 341 6.94 -9.47 3.00
C ARG A 341 6.43 -8.52 1.91
N PHE A 342 7.21 -7.49 1.55
CA PHE A 342 6.90 -6.59 0.45
C PHE A 342 6.88 -7.32 -0.88
N ALA A 343 7.88 -8.15 -1.17
CA ALA A 343 7.92 -8.95 -2.40
C ALA A 343 6.68 -9.85 -2.53
N ILE A 344 6.33 -10.59 -1.47
CA ILE A 344 5.15 -11.46 -1.45
C ILE A 344 3.85 -10.64 -1.59
N GLY A 345 3.71 -9.53 -0.86
CA GLY A 345 2.52 -8.68 -0.90
C GLY A 345 2.28 -8.05 -2.28
N PHE A 346 3.34 -7.61 -2.96
CA PHE A 346 3.22 -7.03 -4.30
C PHE A 346 3.12 -8.06 -5.43
N LEU A 347 3.60 -9.28 -5.24
CA LEU A 347 3.24 -10.40 -6.12
C LEU A 347 1.75 -10.73 -6.01
N GLY A 348 1.18 -10.65 -4.80
CA GLY A 348 -0.28 -10.70 -4.60
C GLY A 348 -1.01 -9.56 -5.33
N ALA A 349 -0.49 -8.34 -5.26
CA ALA A 349 -1.02 -7.20 -6.00
C ALA A 349 -0.95 -7.39 -7.52
N ALA A 350 0.16 -7.95 -8.01
CA ALA A 350 0.32 -8.26 -9.43
C ALA A 350 -0.70 -9.29 -9.93
N ALA A 351 -1.04 -10.28 -9.08
CA ALA A 351 -2.08 -11.27 -9.37
C ALA A 351 -3.49 -10.67 -9.29
N ALA A 352 -3.71 -9.64 -8.46
CA ALA A 352 -5.01 -9.03 -8.25
C ALA A 352 -5.61 -8.47 -9.55
N SER A 353 -4.84 -7.69 -10.29
CA SER A 353 -5.31 -7.01 -11.51
C SER A 353 -5.85 -7.97 -12.57
N PRO A 354 -5.10 -9.00 -13.05
CA PRO A 354 -5.61 -9.94 -14.02
C PRO A 354 -6.71 -10.87 -13.45
N LEU A 355 -6.61 -11.24 -12.16
CA LEU A 355 -7.64 -12.08 -11.52
C LEU A 355 -8.99 -11.38 -11.51
N ILE A 356 -9.01 -10.12 -11.10
CA ILE A 356 -10.22 -9.30 -11.04
C ILE A 356 -10.79 -9.10 -12.43
N GLY A 357 -9.96 -8.70 -13.40
CA GLY A 357 -10.37 -8.48 -14.75
C GLY A 357 -10.99 -9.74 -15.36
N PHE A 358 -10.31 -10.89 -15.22
CA PHE A 358 -10.81 -12.17 -15.71
C PHE A 358 -12.15 -12.57 -15.05
N LEU A 359 -12.24 -12.48 -13.73
CA LEU A 359 -13.48 -12.85 -13.02
C LEU A 359 -14.63 -11.92 -13.37
N HIS A 360 -14.37 -10.61 -13.50
CA HIS A 360 -15.38 -9.63 -13.90
C HIS A 360 -15.95 -9.94 -15.29
N GLU A 361 -15.07 -10.14 -16.29
CA GLU A 361 -15.48 -10.43 -17.67
C GLU A 361 -16.17 -11.82 -17.77
N ALA A 362 -15.62 -12.84 -17.10
CA ALA A 362 -16.17 -14.20 -17.17
C ALA A 362 -17.54 -14.35 -16.50
N THR A 363 -17.86 -13.51 -15.51
CA THR A 363 -19.10 -13.63 -14.72
C THR A 363 -20.06 -12.46 -14.92
N GLY A 364 -19.69 -11.46 -15.71
CA GLY A 364 -20.53 -10.32 -16.09
C GLY A 364 -20.77 -9.32 -14.96
N GLY A 365 -19.87 -9.22 -13.95
CA GLY A 365 -20.00 -8.25 -12.88
C GLY A 365 -19.10 -8.51 -11.67
N LEU A 366 -19.34 -7.75 -10.59
CA LEU A 366 -18.48 -7.71 -9.40
C LEU A 366 -18.84 -8.73 -8.32
N THR A 367 -19.96 -9.43 -8.43
CA THR A 367 -20.39 -10.40 -7.40
C THR A 367 -19.35 -11.49 -7.17
N THR A 368 -18.91 -12.17 -8.22
CA THR A 368 -17.92 -13.25 -8.12
C THR A 368 -16.56 -12.75 -7.65
N PRO A 369 -15.97 -11.67 -8.19
CA PRO A 369 -14.75 -11.09 -7.63
C PRO A 369 -14.84 -10.82 -6.12
N MET A 370 -15.93 -10.21 -5.64
CA MET A 370 -16.11 -9.90 -4.22
C MET A 370 -16.21 -11.16 -3.36
N LEU A 371 -16.92 -12.20 -3.80
CA LEU A 371 -17.01 -13.48 -3.08
C LEU A 371 -15.67 -14.21 -3.02
N VAL A 372 -14.88 -14.16 -4.09
CA VAL A 372 -13.51 -14.71 -4.10
C VAL A 372 -12.63 -13.97 -3.09
N LEU A 373 -12.72 -12.64 -3.03
CA LEU A 373 -12.00 -11.84 -2.03
C LEU A 373 -12.47 -12.13 -0.61
N ALA A 374 -13.77 -12.37 -0.38
CA ALA A 374 -14.29 -12.80 0.91
C ALA A 374 -13.70 -14.17 1.34
N GLY A 375 -13.55 -15.10 0.38
CA GLY A 375 -12.86 -16.37 0.59
C GLY A 375 -11.41 -16.19 1.05
N PHE A 376 -10.63 -15.33 0.38
CA PHE A 376 -9.30 -14.95 0.84
C PHE A 376 -9.31 -14.22 2.18
N GLY A 377 -10.30 -13.35 2.44
CA GLY A 377 -10.52 -12.71 3.73
C GLY A 377 -10.70 -13.73 4.87
N THR A 378 -11.31 -14.88 4.60
CA THR A 378 -11.45 -15.98 5.58
C THR A 378 -10.08 -16.51 6.03
N LEU A 379 -9.10 -16.62 5.13
CA LEU A 379 -7.74 -17.01 5.52
C LEU A 379 -7.10 -15.96 6.44
N THR A 380 -7.34 -14.68 6.18
CA THR A 380 -6.90 -13.60 7.08
C THR A 380 -7.54 -13.72 8.46
N PHE A 381 -8.83 -14.03 8.53
CA PHE A 381 -9.54 -14.28 9.80
C PHE A 381 -8.97 -15.49 10.55
N LEU A 382 -8.70 -16.60 9.86
CA LEU A 382 -8.05 -17.78 10.47
C LEU A 382 -6.65 -17.43 10.98
N CYS A 383 -5.88 -16.64 10.26
CA CYS A 383 -4.59 -16.11 10.73
C CYS A 383 -4.74 -15.28 12.01
N ALA A 384 -5.76 -14.43 12.10
CA ALA A 384 -6.04 -13.66 13.31
C ALA A 384 -6.41 -14.54 14.51
N LEU A 385 -7.17 -15.63 14.28
CA LEU A 385 -7.50 -16.60 15.32
C LEU A 385 -6.25 -17.30 15.89
N VAL A 386 -5.33 -17.70 15.01
CA VAL A 386 -4.11 -18.42 15.44
C VAL A 386 -2.98 -17.48 15.87
N PHE A 387 -3.07 -16.17 15.64
CA PHE A 387 -2.04 -15.22 16.08
C PHE A 387 -1.86 -15.27 17.61
N PRO A 388 -0.62 -15.16 18.14
CA PRO A 388 -0.37 -15.13 19.57
C PRO A 388 -1.12 -13.96 20.26
N ASN A 389 -1.69 -14.22 21.44
CA ASN A 389 -2.23 -13.18 22.30
C ASN A 389 -1.36 -13.10 23.56
N ARG A 390 -0.49 -12.13 23.64
CA ARG A 390 0.54 -12.01 24.68
C ARG A 390 0.58 -10.59 25.24
N GLU A 391 0.30 -10.44 26.51
CA GLU A 391 0.38 -9.13 27.19
C GLU A 391 1.82 -8.62 27.27
N GLU A 392 2.80 -9.52 27.26
CA GLU A 392 4.23 -9.21 27.26
C GLU A 392 4.64 -8.34 26.06
N GLU A 393 3.87 -8.34 24.96
CA GLU A 393 4.13 -7.46 23.82
C GLU A 393 3.96 -5.96 24.15
N LEU A 394 3.19 -5.64 25.19
CA LEU A 394 3.00 -4.28 25.72
C LEU A 394 4.06 -3.91 26.77
N LYS A 395 4.65 -4.92 27.43
CA LYS A 395 5.64 -4.79 28.50
C LYS A 395 6.83 -5.72 28.21
N PRO A 396 7.74 -5.31 27.30
CA PRO A 396 8.82 -6.18 26.82
C PRO A 396 9.71 -6.77 27.92
N GLU A 397 9.79 -6.13 29.10
CA GLU A 397 10.51 -6.64 30.26
C GLU A 397 9.94 -7.96 30.83
N LEU A 398 8.68 -8.26 30.58
CA LEU A 398 8.05 -9.52 31.01
C LEU A 398 8.58 -10.73 30.25
N TRP A 399 8.96 -10.56 28.95
CA TRP A 399 9.60 -11.63 28.19
C TRP A 399 10.89 -12.11 28.84
N THR A 400 11.70 -11.18 29.34
CA THR A 400 12.98 -11.50 29.99
C THR A 400 12.78 -12.22 31.33
N ARG A 401 11.75 -11.84 32.11
CA ARG A 401 11.42 -12.50 33.40
C ARG A 401 10.95 -13.93 33.17
N HIS A 402 10.09 -14.19 32.20
CA HIS A 402 9.62 -15.54 31.89
C HIS A 402 10.75 -16.44 31.35
N ALA A 403 11.68 -15.90 30.55
CA ALA A 403 12.85 -16.63 30.10
C ALA A 403 13.78 -17.03 31.26
N ALA A 404 14.01 -16.12 32.22
CA ALA A 404 14.80 -16.38 33.40
C ALA A 404 14.16 -17.42 34.35
N ALA A 405 12.83 -17.34 34.55
CA ALA A 405 12.07 -18.30 35.34
C ALA A 405 12.07 -19.71 34.74
N ALA A 406 12.02 -19.81 33.41
CA ALA A 406 12.07 -21.11 32.66
C ALA A 406 13.48 -21.72 32.64
N ALA A 407 14.53 -20.94 32.91
CA ALA A 407 15.91 -21.38 32.94
C ALA A 407 16.39 -21.69 34.39
N ALA A 408 15.60 -21.38 35.43
CA ALA A 408 15.91 -21.72 36.81
C ALA A 408 15.80 -23.26 36.99
N PRO A 409 16.78 -23.92 37.62
CA PRO A 409 16.69 -25.33 37.96
C PRO A 409 15.47 -25.57 38.87
N ALA A 410 14.71 -26.62 38.57
CA ALA A 410 13.68 -27.08 39.48
C ALA A 410 14.34 -27.52 40.79
N GLU A 411 14.08 -26.81 41.90
CA GLU A 411 14.52 -27.18 43.23
C GLU A 411 13.79 -28.43 43.71
#